data_6688cf470389fcffa7d0f8db27a39743
#
_entry.id   6688cf470389fcffa7d0f8db27a39743
#
_cell.length_a   1.000
_cell.length_b   1.000
_cell.length_c   1.000
_cell.angle_alpha   90.00
_cell.angle_beta   90.00
_cell.angle_gamma   90.00
#
_symmetry.space_group_name_H-M   'P 1'
#
loop_
_entity.id
_entity.type
_entity.pdbx_description
1 polymer ?
#
loop_
_entity_poly.entity_id
_entity_poly.type
_entity_poly.pdbx_seq_one_letter_code
_entity_poly.pdbx_strand_id
1 'polypeptide(L)'
;TDADIRLGVEYAHHRGKQVLFAINTYPQGQMAHEWRAAIDTAVLLGADAIILADPGLMAYARHRYPDVRLHLSVQSSSTTVDAIELMREQFGIRRAVLPRVLTLTEIEKIIRQTEVEIEVFGFGSLCVMAEGRCLLSSYVTGDSPNNKGVCSPGHAVSWEEKDKVLSARLSGTLIDRYAPNEAAGYPTLCKGRFEVEGQVDYALEEPTSLNAIGLLPQLLKMGVKAIKIEGRQRSPNYVSQVVGTLRAALDSAERDPERYTARPDWNATLAKKASISAVI
;
A
#
# COMPACT_ATOMS: atom_id res chain seq x y z
N THR A 1 -11.43 -4.86 18.53
CA THR A 1 -12.60 -4.12 19.04
C THR A 1 -12.33 -2.61 19.01
N ASP A 2 -13.38 -1.78 19.10
CA ASP A 2 -13.23 -0.32 19.17
C ASP A 2 -12.42 0.10 20.41
N ALA A 3 -12.50 -0.66 21.50
CA ALA A 3 -11.71 -0.44 22.70
C ALA A 3 -10.20 -0.62 22.44
N ASP A 4 -9.81 -1.65 21.69
CA ASP A 4 -8.40 -1.88 21.32
C ASP A 4 -7.89 -0.79 20.40
N ILE A 5 -8.73 -0.34 19.45
CA ILE A 5 -8.39 0.75 18.54
C ILE A 5 -8.20 2.05 19.33
N ARG A 6 -9.10 2.36 20.26
CA ARG A 6 -8.98 3.53 21.14
C ARG A 6 -7.67 3.52 21.91
N LEU A 7 -7.33 2.40 22.56
CA LEU A 7 -6.05 2.26 23.27
C LEU A 7 -4.85 2.48 22.33
N GLY A 8 -4.92 1.99 21.10
CA GLY A 8 -3.88 2.20 20.09
C GLY A 8 -3.74 3.67 19.69
N VAL A 9 -4.84 4.39 19.50
CA VAL A 9 -4.86 5.83 19.20
C VAL A 9 -4.26 6.63 20.36
N GLU A 10 -4.73 6.39 21.58
CA GLU A 10 -4.20 7.04 22.79
C GLU A 10 -2.70 6.78 22.96
N TYR A 11 -2.26 5.54 22.76
CA TYR A 11 -0.85 5.18 22.85
C TYR A 11 0.01 5.93 21.82
N ALA A 12 -0.49 6.10 20.59
CA ALA A 12 0.19 6.86 19.52
C ALA A 12 0.24 8.36 19.86
N HIS A 13 -0.88 8.94 20.28
CA HIS A 13 -1.00 10.37 20.61
C HIS A 13 -0.09 10.75 21.79
N HIS A 14 -0.01 9.93 22.85
CA HIS A 14 0.92 10.17 23.97
C HIS A 14 2.40 10.19 23.54
N ARG A 15 2.71 9.68 22.35
CA ARG A 15 4.06 9.69 21.74
C ARG A 15 4.22 10.73 20.63
N GLY A 16 3.25 11.63 20.49
CA GLY A 16 3.23 12.64 19.44
C GLY A 16 3.14 12.06 18.02
N LYS A 17 2.51 10.87 17.88
CA LYS A 17 2.30 10.23 16.59
C LYS A 17 0.84 10.35 16.17
N GLN A 18 0.63 10.46 14.87
CA GLN A 18 -0.70 10.52 14.26
C GLN A 18 -1.20 9.13 13.89
N VAL A 19 -2.52 8.95 13.94
CA VAL A 19 -3.22 7.74 13.53
C VAL A 19 -4.16 8.05 12.38
N LEU A 20 -3.88 7.46 11.22
CA LEU A 20 -4.68 7.62 10.01
C LEU A 20 -5.50 6.37 9.77
N PHE A 21 -6.81 6.51 9.62
CA PHE A 21 -7.72 5.39 9.36
C PHE A 21 -7.92 5.19 7.86
N ALA A 22 -7.58 4.01 7.37
CA ALA A 22 -7.77 3.65 5.97
C ALA A 22 -9.12 2.95 5.78
N ILE A 23 -10.11 3.69 5.28
CA ILE A 23 -11.44 3.21 4.89
C ILE A 23 -11.54 3.35 3.36
N ASN A 24 -10.64 2.66 2.68
CA ASN A 24 -10.31 2.90 1.28
C ASN A 24 -10.76 1.78 0.32
N THR A 25 -11.64 0.91 0.76
CA THR A 25 -12.35 -0.01 -0.12
C THR A 25 -13.63 0.64 -0.63
N TYR A 26 -14.14 0.16 -1.76
CA TYR A 26 -15.38 0.67 -2.33
C TYR A 26 -16.59 -0.03 -1.72
N PRO A 27 -17.62 0.70 -1.31
CA PRO A 27 -18.85 0.13 -0.80
C PRO A 27 -19.58 -0.66 -1.89
N GLN A 28 -20.22 -1.75 -1.49
CA GLN A 28 -21.06 -2.54 -2.39
C GLN A 28 -22.54 -2.19 -2.16
N GLY A 29 -23.19 -1.67 -3.21
CA GLY A 29 -24.63 -1.52 -3.27
C GLY A 29 -25.27 -1.00 -1.98
N GLN A 30 -26.15 -1.79 -1.39
CA GLN A 30 -26.92 -1.42 -0.18
C GLN A 30 -26.10 -1.36 1.10
N MET A 31 -24.84 -1.79 1.11
CA MET A 31 -23.99 -1.85 2.30
C MET A 31 -23.20 -0.55 2.56
N ALA A 32 -23.42 0.51 1.81
CA ALA A 32 -22.70 1.80 2.00
C ALA A 32 -22.82 2.38 3.43
N HIS A 33 -23.86 1.98 4.17
CA HIS A 33 -24.05 2.39 5.55
C HIS A 33 -22.93 1.87 6.49
N GLU A 34 -22.35 0.70 6.21
CA GLU A 34 -21.24 0.15 7.00
C GLU A 34 -19.99 1.00 6.87
N TRP A 35 -19.67 1.47 5.65
CA TRP A 35 -18.54 2.38 5.43
C TRP A 35 -18.75 3.74 6.08
N ARG A 36 -19.98 4.26 6.06
CA ARG A 36 -20.32 5.51 6.78
C ARG A 36 -20.15 5.32 8.28
N ALA A 37 -20.65 4.22 8.85
CA ALA A 37 -20.46 3.90 10.24
C ALA A 37 -18.97 3.76 10.63
N ALA A 38 -18.14 3.19 9.72
CA ALA A 38 -16.70 3.12 9.94
C ALA A 38 -16.04 4.52 9.96
N ILE A 39 -16.51 5.46 9.12
CA ILE A 39 -16.05 6.86 9.15
C ILE A 39 -16.45 7.51 10.48
N ASP A 40 -17.72 7.35 10.90
CA ASP A 40 -18.21 7.90 12.16
C ASP A 40 -17.40 7.36 13.35
N THR A 41 -17.14 6.06 13.36
CA THR A 41 -16.31 5.41 14.38
C THR A 41 -14.88 5.93 14.39
N ALA A 42 -14.25 6.09 13.21
CA ALA A 42 -12.89 6.61 13.10
C ALA A 42 -12.77 8.02 13.71
N VAL A 43 -13.75 8.89 13.41
CA VAL A 43 -13.80 10.25 13.97
C VAL A 43 -13.97 10.20 15.49
N LEU A 44 -14.90 9.39 16.00
CA LEU A 44 -15.15 9.22 17.44
C LEU A 44 -13.95 8.65 18.20
N LEU A 45 -13.12 7.85 17.53
CA LEU A 45 -11.90 7.29 18.09
C LEU A 45 -10.69 8.22 18.01
N GLY A 46 -10.83 9.41 17.41
CA GLY A 46 -9.78 10.42 17.36
C GLY A 46 -8.81 10.26 16.18
N ALA A 47 -9.31 9.85 15.02
CA ALA A 47 -8.50 9.82 13.80
C ALA A 47 -7.93 11.20 13.46
N ASP A 48 -6.61 11.28 13.23
CA ASP A 48 -5.96 12.51 12.75
C ASP A 48 -6.23 12.76 11.26
N ALA A 49 -6.50 11.71 10.50
CA ALA A 49 -6.96 11.78 9.12
C ALA A 49 -7.69 10.49 8.72
N ILE A 50 -8.54 10.58 7.72
CA ILE A 50 -9.22 9.44 7.11
C ILE A 50 -8.78 9.32 5.65
N ILE A 51 -8.33 8.13 5.25
CA ILE A 51 -7.91 7.82 3.89
C ILE A 51 -9.08 7.15 3.16
N LEU A 52 -9.62 7.82 2.15
CA LEU A 52 -10.79 7.38 1.38
C LEU A 52 -10.45 7.22 -0.11
N ALA A 53 -11.20 6.37 -0.81
CA ALA A 53 -11.13 6.19 -2.25
C ALA A 53 -12.45 6.53 -2.96
N ASP A 54 -13.57 6.24 -2.33
CA ASP A 54 -14.91 6.41 -2.89
C ASP A 54 -15.38 7.85 -2.78
N PRO A 55 -15.78 8.51 -3.89
CA PRO A 55 -16.25 9.89 -3.87
C PRO A 55 -17.51 10.11 -3.02
N GLY A 56 -18.42 9.14 -2.97
CA GLY A 56 -19.62 9.22 -2.14
C GLY A 56 -19.30 9.24 -0.64
N LEU A 57 -18.29 8.45 -0.22
CA LEU A 57 -17.80 8.46 1.15
C LEU A 57 -17.02 9.75 1.47
N MET A 58 -16.27 10.30 0.51
CA MET A 58 -15.61 11.60 0.67
C MET A 58 -16.63 12.73 0.85
N ALA A 59 -17.69 12.74 0.03
CA ALA A 59 -18.80 13.70 0.16
C ALA A 59 -19.49 13.56 1.53
N TYR A 60 -19.76 12.32 1.99
CA TYR A 60 -20.33 12.08 3.31
C TYR A 60 -19.42 12.61 4.42
N ALA A 61 -18.14 12.25 4.40
CA ALA A 61 -17.18 12.69 5.42
C ALA A 61 -17.02 14.22 5.44
N ARG A 62 -16.93 14.85 4.27
CA ARG A 62 -16.82 16.31 4.13
C ARG A 62 -18.03 17.05 4.67
N HIS A 63 -19.23 16.54 4.39
CA HIS A 63 -20.48 17.14 4.86
C HIS A 63 -20.68 16.94 6.38
N ARG A 64 -20.43 15.72 6.87
CA ARG A 64 -20.71 15.33 8.26
C ARG A 64 -19.65 15.83 9.24
N TYR A 65 -18.40 15.89 8.79
CA TYR A 65 -17.20 16.19 9.59
C TYR A 65 -16.28 17.15 8.84
N PRO A 66 -16.66 18.43 8.67
CA PRO A 66 -15.94 19.40 7.83
C PRO A 66 -14.50 19.65 8.28
N ASP A 67 -14.18 19.44 9.55
CA ASP A 67 -12.85 19.67 10.14
C ASP A 67 -11.93 18.45 10.03
N VAL A 68 -12.46 17.29 9.68
CA VAL A 68 -11.66 16.07 9.54
C VAL A 68 -10.76 16.18 8.32
N ARG A 69 -9.47 15.86 8.52
CA ARG A 69 -8.49 15.81 7.46
C ARG A 69 -8.73 14.59 6.56
N LEU A 70 -9.00 14.82 5.28
CA LEU A 70 -9.19 13.76 4.29
C LEU A 70 -7.94 13.57 3.44
N HIS A 71 -7.55 12.32 3.27
CA HIS A 71 -6.48 11.91 2.37
C HIS A 71 -7.07 11.05 1.24
N LEU A 72 -6.63 11.33 0.02
CA LEU A 72 -6.98 10.55 -1.16
C LEU A 72 -6.19 9.27 -1.18
N SER A 73 -6.88 8.14 -1.13
CA SER A 73 -6.24 6.83 -1.23
C SER A 73 -5.70 6.58 -2.64
N VAL A 74 -4.62 5.83 -2.72
CA VAL A 74 -4.12 5.26 -3.98
C VAL A 74 -5.19 4.47 -4.74
N GLN A 75 -6.15 3.87 -4.04
CA GLN A 75 -7.27 3.13 -4.63
C GLN A 75 -8.21 4.00 -5.49
N SER A 76 -8.17 5.34 -5.36
CA SER A 76 -8.91 6.24 -6.26
C SER A 76 -8.31 6.31 -7.66
N SER A 77 -7.14 5.72 -7.89
CA SER A 77 -6.43 5.71 -9.19
C SER A 77 -6.15 7.12 -9.75
N SER A 78 -5.93 8.11 -8.88
CA SER A 78 -5.65 9.47 -9.29
C SER A 78 -4.17 9.61 -9.69
N THR A 79 -3.91 9.65 -10.99
CA THR A 79 -2.58 9.67 -11.61
C THR A 79 -2.24 11.01 -12.25
N THR A 80 -3.17 11.96 -12.27
CA THR A 80 -3.01 13.27 -12.91
C THR A 80 -3.31 14.40 -11.94
N VAL A 81 -2.74 15.58 -12.24
CA VAL A 81 -3.04 16.82 -11.48
C VAL A 81 -4.54 17.12 -11.51
N ASP A 82 -5.17 17.04 -12.68
CA ASP A 82 -6.59 17.36 -12.84
C ASP A 82 -7.48 16.47 -11.95
N ALA A 83 -7.14 15.16 -11.87
CA ALA A 83 -7.88 14.24 -10.98
C ALA A 83 -7.69 14.60 -9.50
N ILE A 84 -6.47 14.96 -9.09
CA ILE A 84 -6.15 15.33 -7.70
C ILE A 84 -6.83 16.67 -7.34
N GLU A 85 -6.76 17.64 -8.22
CA GLU A 85 -7.40 18.97 -8.02
C GLU A 85 -8.92 18.85 -7.97
N LEU A 86 -9.53 18.04 -8.84
CA LEU A 86 -10.96 17.75 -8.76
C LEU A 86 -11.35 17.22 -7.38
N MET A 87 -10.59 16.26 -6.85
CA MET A 87 -10.85 15.71 -5.52
C MET A 87 -10.61 16.73 -4.40
N ARG A 88 -9.62 17.62 -4.57
CA ARG A 88 -9.37 18.73 -3.64
C ARG A 88 -10.55 19.72 -3.63
N GLU A 89 -10.99 20.14 -4.79
CA GLU A 89 -12.07 21.14 -4.93
C GLU A 89 -13.42 20.61 -4.43
N GLN A 90 -13.75 19.35 -4.77
CA GLN A 90 -15.04 18.77 -4.41
C GLN A 90 -15.10 18.31 -2.96
N PHE A 91 -14.01 17.73 -2.44
CA PHE A 91 -14.04 17.04 -1.14
C PHE A 91 -13.04 17.62 -0.12
N GLY A 92 -12.22 18.59 -0.49
CA GLY A 92 -11.27 19.22 0.42
C GLY A 92 -10.14 18.30 0.87
N ILE A 93 -9.70 17.35 0.02
CA ILE A 93 -8.58 16.49 0.37
C ILE A 93 -7.30 17.31 0.59
N ARG A 94 -6.49 16.87 1.55
CA ARG A 94 -5.24 17.55 1.94
C ARG A 94 -3.99 16.80 1.52
N ARG A 95 -4.09 15.49 1.27
CA ARG A 95 -2.98 14.64 0.83
C ARG A 95 -3.49 13.61 -0.18
N ALA A 96 -2.66 13.28 -1.17
CA ALA A 96 -2.93 12.22 -2.14
C ALA A 96 -1.79 11.20 -2.12
N VAL A 97 -2.16 9.91 -2.05
CA VAL A 97 -1.23 8.78 -2.20
C VAL A 97 -1.17 8.40 -3.67
N LEU A 98 0.00 8.55 -4.28
CA LEU A 98 0.18 8.25 -5.71
C LEU A 98 0.39 6.77 -5.97
N PRO A 99 -0.13 6.25 -7.11
CA PRO A 99 0.13 4.90 -7.59
C PRO A 99 1.62 4.64 -7.88
N ARG A 100 2.02 3.38 -7.72
CA ARG A 100 3.41 2.93 -7.94
C ARG A 100 3.84 2.93 -9.41
N VAL A 101 2.89 3.06 -10.32
CA VAL A 101 3.15 3.08 -11.77
C VAL A 101 3.71 4.40 -12.29
N LEU A 102 3.70 5.46 -11.46
CA LEU A 102 4.22 6.78 -11.85
C LEU A 102 5.74 6.85 -11.73
N THR A 103 6.36 7.45 -12.72
CA THR A 103 7.79 7.77 -12.72
C THR A 103 8.10 8.95 -11.81
N LEU A 104 9.37 9.11 -11.41
CA LEU A 104 9.80 10.27 -10.62
C LEU A 104 9.52 11.61 -11.32
N THR A 105 9.67 11.65 -12.63
CA THR A 105 9.36 12.85 -13.44
C THR A 105 7.89 13.23 -13.39
N GLU A 106 7.00 12.24 -13.44
CA GLU A 106 5.56 12.48 -13.32
C GLU A 106 5.18 12.94 -11.90
N ILE A 107 5.77 12.31 -10.88
CA ILE A 107 5.58 12.71 -9.48
C ILE A 107 6.03 14.16 -9.27
N GLU A 108 7.20 14.53 -9.76
CA GLU A 108 7.71 15.91 -9.67
C GLU A 108 6.79 16.91 -10.37
N LYS A 109 6.28 16.56 -11.56
CA LYS A 109 5.31 17.38 -12.29
C LYS A 109 4.02 17.58 -11.50
N ILE A 110 3.49 16.54 -10.88
CA ILE A 110 2.30 16.62 -10.02
C ILE A 110 2.57 17.57 -8.84
N ILE A 111 3.66 17.37 -8.11
CA ILE A 111 4.01 18.18 -6.93
C ILE A 111 4.09 19.69 -7.29
N ARG A 112 4.65 20.02 -8.45
CA ARG A 112 4.79 21.42 -8.88
C ARG A 112 3.47 22.09 -9.27
N GLN A 113 2.41 21.34 -9.52
CA GLN A 113 1.15 21.83 -10.07
C GLN A 113 -0.04 21.69 -9.11
N THR A 114 0.19 21.18 -7.90
CA THR A 114 -0.85 21.05 -6.86
C THR A 114 -0.36 21.57 -5.52
N GLU A 115 -1.29 22.09 -4.71
CA GLU A 115 -1.05 22.37 -3.29
C GLU A 115 -1.36 21.17 -2.38
N VAL A 116 -1.89 20.08 -2.94
CA VAL A 116 -2.16 18.85 -2.21
C VAL A 116 -0.84 18.18 -1.83
N GLU A 117 -0.69 17.81 -0.57
CA GLU A 117 0.48 17.05 -0.13
C GLU A 117 0.56 15.71 -0.86
N ILE A 118 1.74 15.38 -1.34
CA ILE A 118 1.97 14.12 -2.06
C ILE A 118 2.65 13.10 -1.16
N GLU A 119 2.07 11.90 -1.11
CA GLU A 119 2.60 10.72 -0.45
C GLU A 119 2.92 9.65 -1.50
N VAL A 120 4.11 9.04 -1.42
CA VAL A 120 4.56 7.98 -2.32
C VAL A 120 4.92 6.72 -1.55
N PHE A 121 4.86 5.56 -2.21
CA PHE A 121 5.32 4.32 -1.58
C PHE A 121 6.85 4.31 -1.50
N GLY A 122 7.37 3.96 -0.33
CA GLY A 122 8.80 3.85 -0.08
C GLY A 122 9.29 2.41 0.07
N PHE A 123 8.42 1.53 0.57
CA PHE A 123 8.72 0.11 0.71
C PHE A 123 7.45 -0.74 0.74
N GLY A 124 7.44 -1.84 0.01
CA GLY A 124 6.33 -2.79 -0.03
C GLY A 124 6.26 -3.56 -1.34
N SER A 125 5.16 -4.26 -1.56
CA SER A 125 4.94 -5.02 -2.78
C SER A 125 4.85 -4.10 -3.99
N LEU A 126 5.47 -4.47 -5.11
CA LEU A 126 5.19 -3.84 -6.40
C LEU A 126 3.76 -4.17 -6.84
N CYS A 127 3.17 -3.31 -7.66
CA CYS A 127 1.86 -3.51 -8.26
C CYS A 127 1.89 -3.11 -9.73
N VAL A 128 1.62 -4.05 -10.62
CA VAL A 128 1.59 -3.84 -12.07
C VAL A 128 0.39 -3.00 -12.54
N MET A 129 -0.61 -2.82 -11.67
CA MET A 129 -1.83 -2.08 -11.96
C MET A 129 -1.82 -0.70 -11.27
N ALA A 130 -2.52 0.26 -11.85
CA ALA A 130 -2.99 1.39 -11.07
C ALA A 130 -3.96 0.86 -10.00
N GLU A 131 -3.64 1.08 -8.73
CA GLU A 131 -4.41 0.56 -7.62
C GLU A 131 -5.86 1.08 -7.70
N GLY A 132 -6.82 0.23 -7.33
CA GLY A 132 -8.25 0.49 -7.50
C GLY A 132 -8.84 -0.01 -8.82
N ARG A 133 -8.02 -0.49 -9.76
CA ARG A 133 -8.46 -0.98 -11.08
C ARG A 133 -8.07 -2.43 -11.36
N CYS A 134 -7.64 -3.17 -10.34
CA CYS A 134 -7.24 -4.57 -10.51
C CYS A 134 -8.45 -5.48 -10.70
N LEU A 135 -8.46 -6.24 -11.80
CA LEU A 135 -9.45 -7.27 -12.10
C LEU A 135 -8.88 -8.70 -12.01
N LEU A 136 -7.54 -8.85 -11.99
CA LEU A 136 -6.87 -10.16 -12.02
C LEU A 136 -7.27 -11.03 -10.84
N SER A 137 -7.21 -10.50 -9.63
CA SER A 137 -7.58 -11.23 -8.42
C SER A 137 -9.07 -11.56 -8.37
N SER A 138 -9.92 -10.63 -8.79
CA SER A 138 -11.38 -10.86 -8.86
C SER A 138 -11.72 -12.01 -9.78
N TYR A 139 -11.03 -12.11 -10.92
CA TYR A 139 -11.25 -13.16 -11.89
C TYR A 139 -10.95 -14.55 -11.30
N VAL A 140 -9.89 -14.68 -10.52
CA VAL A 140 -9.46 -15.97 -9.96
C VAL A 140 -10.17 -16.31 -8.66
N THR A 141 -10.36 -15.32 -7.77
CA THR A 141 -10.88 -15.58 -6.42
C THR A 141 -12.39 -15.37 -6.27
N GLY A 142 -13.01 -14.66 -7.20
CA GLY A 142 -14.39 -14.15 -7.04
C GLY A 142 -14.48 -12.91 -6.12
N ASP A 143 -13.40 -12.55 -5.43
CA ASP A 143 -13.33 -11.40 -4.53
C ASP A 143 -12.52 -10.27 -5.15
N SER A 144 -13.09 -9.06 -5.19
CA SER A 144 -12.38 -7.88 -5.68
C SER A 144 -11.46 -7.29 -4.60
N PRO A 145 -10.17 -7.09 -4.87
CA PRO A 145 -9.28 -6.39 -3.95
C PRO A 145 -9.73 -4.95 -3.67
N ASN A 146 -10.50 -4.36 -4.59
CA ASN A 146 -11.02 -3.00 -4.43
C ASN A 146 -12.15 -2.92 -3.38
N ASN A 147 -12.86 -4.03 -3.15
CA ASN A 147 -13.94 -4.13 -2.16
C ASN A 147 -13.49 -4.82 -0.87
N LYS A 148 -12.60 -5.81 -0.98
CA LYS A 148 -12.12 -6.63 0.16
C LYS A 148 -10.77 -6.19 0.69
N GLY A 149 -10.02 -5.37 -0.05
CA GLY A 149 -8.74 -4.80 0.36
C GLY A 149 -7.54 -5.73 0.26
N VAL A 150 -7.69 -6.94 -0.27
CA VAL A 150 -6.62 -7.95 -0.41
C VAL A 150 -6.64 -8.60 -1.79
N CYS A 151 -5.44 -8.81 -2.37
CA CYS A 151 -5.29 -9.45 -3.68
C CYS A 151 -5.40 -10.97 -3.62
N SER A 152 -5.02 -11.57 -2.50
CA SER A 152 -5.01 -13.02 -2.31
C SER A 152 -5.50 -13.32 -0.90
N PRO A 153 -6.84 -13.43 -0.73
CA PRO A 153 -7.41 -13.72 0.57
C PRO A 153 -6.99 -15.11 1.03
N GLY A 154 -6.69 -15.28 2.34
CA GLY A 154 -6.16 -16.51 2.89
C GLY A 154 -7.00 -17.76 2.63
N HIS A 155 -8.33 -17.61 2.59
CA HIS A 155 -9.25 -18.72 2.30
C HIS A 155 -9.15 -19.25 0.85
N ALA A 156 -8.62 -18.44 -0.07
CA ALA A 156 -8.44 -18.82 -1.47
C ALA A 156 -7.05 -19.41 -1.75
N VAL A 157 -6.12 -19.33 -0.77
CA VAL A 157 -4.75 -19.81 -0.92
C VAL A 157 -4.64 -21.25 -0.45
N SER A 158 -3.99 -22.08 -1.25
CA SER A 158 -3.59 -23.45 -0.86
C SER A 158 -2.19 -23.77 -1.31
N TRP A 159 -1.53 -24.62 -0.52
CA TRP A 159 -0.18 -25.11 -0.74
C TRP A 159 -0.20 -26.62 -0.82
N GLU A 160 0.51 -27.18 -1.78
CA GLU A 160 0.64 -28.62 -1.98
C GLU A 160 2.11 -28.95 -2.21
N GLU A 161 2.66 -29.85 -1.39
CA GLU A 161 4.00 -30.38 -1.61
C GLU A 161 3.91 -31.79 -2.18
N LYS A 162 4.51 -32.00 -3.33
CA LYS A 162 4.63 -33.32 -3.96
C LYS A 162 6.01 -33.48 -4.54
N ASP A 163 6.67 -34.60 -4.22
CA ASP A 163 8.02 -34.95 -4.70
C ASP A 163 9.06 -33.82 -4.43
N LYS A 164 8.94 -33.16 -3.28
CA LYS A 164 9.75 -31.99 -2.85
C LYS A 164 9.54 -30.73 -3.70
N VAL A 165 8.54 -30.69 -4.53
CA VAL A 165 8.12 -29.50 -5.28
C VAL A 165 6.93 -28.89 -4.54
N LEU A 166 7.06 -27.64 -4.13
CA LEU A 166 5.98 -26.89 -3.48
C LEU A 166 5.18 -26.13 -4.54
N SER A 167 3.87 -26.39 -4.61
CA SER A 167 2.95 -25.69 -5.51
C SER A 167 2.08 -24.72 -4.73
N ALA A 168 2.00 -23.48 -5.21
CA ALA A 168 1.11 -22.45 -4.68
C ALA A 168 -0.12 -22.28 -5.58
N ARG A 169 -1.30 -22.27 -5.00
CA ARG A 169 -2.56 -22.11 -5.74
C ARG A 169 -3.42 -21.00 -5.15
N LEU A 170 -4.19 -20.37 -6.00
CA LEU A 170 -5.19 -19.37 -5.64
C LEU A 170 -6.55 -19.81 -6.22
N SER A 171 -7.52 -20.12 -5.38
CA SER A 171 -8.81 -20.72 -5.76
C SER A 171 -8.65 -21.93 -6.69
N GLY A 172 -7.69 -22.81 -6.40
CA GLY A 172 -7.37 -23.99 -7.20
C GLY A 172 -6.51 -23.71 -8.44
N THR A 173 -6.40 -22.46 -8.91
CA THR A 173 -5.52 -22.10 -10.03
C THR A 173 -4.05 -22.14 -9.59
N LEU A 174 -3.21 -22.86 -10.34
CA LEU A 174 -1.78 -22.90 -10.10
C LEU A 174 -1.18 -21.51 -10.34
N ILE A 175 -0.49 -20.98 -9.33
CA ILE A 175 0.21 -19.70 -9.43
C ILE A 175 1.69 -19.93 -9.67
N ASP A 176 2.29 -20.84 -8.91
CA ASP A 176 3.71 -21.11 -9.05
C ASP A 176 4.09 -22.51 -8.53
N ARG A 177 5.28 -23.00 -8.93
CA ARG A 177 5.93 -24.21 -8.44
C ARG A 177 7.36 -23.88 -8.07
N TYR A 178 7.74 -24.23 -6.86
CA TYR A 178 9.05 -23.94 -6.29
C TYR A 178 9.87 -25.23 -6.19
N ALA A 179 11.10 -25.16 -6.67
CA ALA A 179 12.06 -26.23 -6.52
C ALA A 179 12.45 -26.45 -5.03
N PRO A 180 13.05 -27.58 -4.67
CA PRO A 180 13.59 -27.78 -3.33
C PRO A 180 14.53 -26.63 -2.94
N ASN A 181 14.30 -26.02 -1.77
CA ASN A 181 15.04 -24.88 -1.23
C ASN A 181 14.84 -23.54 -1.99
N GLU A 182 13.97 -23.47 -2.96
CA GLU A 182 13.55 -22.20 -3.57
C GLU A 182 12.64 -21.44 -2.60
N ALA A 183 12.89 -20.15 -2.42
CA ALA A 183 12.05 -19.30 -1.56
C ALA A 183 10.67 -19.10 -2.20
N ALA A 184 9.63 -19.53 -1.50
CA ALA A 184 8.26 -19.40 -1.97
C ALA A 184 7.68 -18.04 -1.58
N GLY A 185 7.10 -17.32 -2.57
CA GLY A 185 6.32 -16.10 -2.37
C GLY A 185 4.86 -16.42 -2.05
N TYR A 186 4.19 -15.53 -1.30
CA TYR A 186 2.74 -15.64 -1.10
C TYR A 186 2.03 -15.52 -2.46
N PRO A 187 1.18 -16.48 -2.84
CA PRO A 187 0.64 -16.55 -4.20
C PRO A 187 -0.24 -15.35 -4.52
N THR A 188 0.14 -14.63 -5.56
CA THR A 188 -0.63 -13.53 -6.13
C THR A 188 -0.63 -13.71 -7.64
N LEU A 189 -1.78 -13.65 -8.30
CA LEU A 189 -1.87 -13.98 -9.71
C LEU A 189 -0.87 -13.25 -10.59
N CYS A 190 -0.72 -11.92 -10.42
CA CYS A 190 0.22 -11.13 -11.21
C CYS A 190 1.70 -11.44 -10.95
N LYS A 191 2.02 -12.20 -9.91
CA LYS A 191 3.39 -12.56 -9.50
C LYS A 191 3.67 -14.06 -9.61
N GLY A 192 2.83 -14.78 -10.33
CA GLY A 192 3.06 -16.16 -10.71
C GLY A 192 3.92 -16.29 -11.95
N ARG A 193 4.54 -17.45 -12.12
CA ARG A 193 5.18 -17.80 -13.38
C ARG A 193 4.15 -18.31 -14.38
N PHE A 194 4.27 -17.83 -15.60
CA PHE A 194 3.42 -18.18 -16.73
C PHE A 194 4.24 -18.85 -17.83
N GLU A 195 3.65 -19.79 -18.52
CA GLU A 195 4.23 -20.34 -19.74
C GLU A 195 3.76 -19.47 -20.93
N VAL A 196 4.72 -18.83 -21.58
CA VAL A 196 4.51 -18.02 -22.77
C VAL A 196 5.46 -18.52 -23.86
N GLU A 197 4.92 -18.98 -24.98
CA GLU A 197 5.72 -19.50 -26.10
C GLU A 197 6.71 -20.60 -25.71
N GLY A 198 6.33 -21.45 -24.74
CA GLY A 198 7.16 -22.54 -24.25
C GLY A 198 8.24 -22.13 -23.23
N GLN A 199 8.28 -20.88 -22.83
CA GLN A 199 9.15 -20.38 -21.76
C GLN A 199 8.34 -20.08 -20.51
N VAL A 200 8.88 -20.43 -19.34
CA VAL A 200 8.24 -20.20 -18.03
C VAL A 200 8.94 -19.06 -17.33
N ASP A 201 8.24 -17.93 -17.17
CA ASP A 201 8.79 -16.71 -16.57
C ASP A 201 7.71 -15.87 -15.88
N TYR A 202 8.12 -14.83 -15.16
CA TYR A 202 7.25 -13.82 -14.56
C TYR A 202 6.76 -12.83 -15.63
N ALA A 203 5.76 -13.21 -16.38
CA ALA A 203 5.29 -12.44 -17.55
C ALA A 203 4.59 -11.11 -17.19
N LEU A 204 4.09 -10.93 -15.96
CA LEU A 204 3.38 -9.73 -15.53
C LEU A 204 4.20 -8.90 -14.55
N GLU A 205 4.62 -9.47 -13.43
CA GLU A 205 5.36 -8.79 -12.39
C GLU A 205 6.24 -9.79 -11.62
N GLU A 206 7.48 -9.48 -11.40
CA GLU A 206 8.34 -10.27 -10.52
C GLU A 206 7.90 -10.17 -9.05
N PRO A 207 8.10 -11.22 -8.23
CA PRO A 207 7.76 -11.19 -6.80
C PRO A 207 8.78 -10.39 -5.98
N THR A 208 9.17 -9.23 -6.49
CA THR A 208 10.09 -8.29 -5.86
C THR A 208 9.33 -7.21 -5.06
N SER A 209 10.05 -6.47 -4.24
CA SER A 209 9.50 -5.36 -3.47
C SER A 209 10.07 -4.03 -3.94
N LEU A 210 9.21 -3.02 -4.01
CA LEU A 210 9.64 -1.64 -4.12
C LEU A 210 10.55 -1.30 -2.94
N ASN A 211 11.67 -0.67 -3.22
CA ASN A 211 12.59 -0.14 -2.23
C ASN A 211 13.12 1.23 -2.69
N ALA A 212 12.57 2.29 -2.14
CA ALA A 212 12.93 3.66 -2.50
C ALA A 212 14.06 4.25 -1.63
N ILE A 213 14.76 3.43 -0.83
CA ILE A 213 15.78 3.93 0.10
C ILE A 213 16.88 4.74 -0.61
N GLY A 214 17.28 4.34 -1.81
CA GLY A 214 18.27 5.06 -2.62
C GLY A 214 17.75 6.37 -3.23
N LEU A 215 16.44 6.57 -3.25
CA LEU A 215 15.78 7.73 -3.87
C LEU A 215 15.41 8.82 -2.86
N LEU A 216 15.66 8.61 -1.55
CA LEU A 216 15.24 9.53 -0.49
C LEU A 216 15.67 10.98 -0.71
N PRO A 217 16.92 11.30 -1.12
CA PRO A 217 17.31 12.69 -1.39
C PRO A 217 16.51 13.32 -2.52
N GLN A 218 16.22 12.56 -3.58
CA GLN A 218 15.41 13.05 -4.70
C GLN A 218 13.98 13.33 -4.27
N LEU A 219 13.37 12.41 -3.53
CA LEU A 219 12.00 12.57 -3.01
C LEU A 219 11.88 13.76 -2.07
N LEU A 220 12.87 13.99 -1.20
CA LEU A 220 12.95 15.17 -0.34
C LEU A 220 13.05 16.45 -1.16
N LYS A 221 13.97 16.50 -2.15
CA LYS A 221 14.18 17.66 -3.02
C LYS A 221 12.95 18.01 -3.84
N MET A 222 12.20 17.00 -4.31
CA MET A 222 10.95 17.20 -5.02
C MET A 222 9.82 17.74 -4.14
N GLY A 223 9.93 17.60 -2.82
CA GLY A 223 8.91 18.05 -1.88
C GLY A 223 7.86 17.01 -1.52
N VAL A 224 8.15 15.72 -1.70
CA VAL A 224 7.31 14.62 -1.20
C VAL A 224 7.11 14.78 0.31
N LYS A 225 5.86 14.75 0.77
CA LYS A 225 5.51 15.03 2.17
C LYS A 225 5.45 13.79 3.05
N ALA A 226 5.25 12.63 2.46
CA ALA A 226 5.21 11.38 3.21
C ALA A 226 5.66 10.18 2.36
N ILE A 227 6.24 9.20 3.04
CA ILE A 227 6.65 7.93 2.46
C ILE A 227 5.81 6.84 3.11
N LYS A 228 5.10 6.08 2.28
CA LYS A 228 4.23 4.99 2.70
C LYS A 228 5.00 3.67 2.76
N ILE A 229 4.90 2.99 3.89
CA ILE A 229 5.42 1.65 4.09
C ILE A 229 4.25 0.68 4.15
N GLU A 230 4.30 -0.39 3.38
CA GLU A 230 3.27 -1.41 3.39
C GLU A 230 3.56 -2.46 4.47
N GLY A 231 2.74 -2.44 5.51
CA GLY A 231 2.88 -3.35 6.66
C GLY A 231 1.66 -4.24 6.91
N ARG A 232 0.61 -4.15 6.06
CA ARG A 232 -0.59 -4.98 6.19
C ARG A 232 -0.23 -6.46 6.09
N GLN A 233 -0.77 -7.28 6.98
CA GLN A 233 -0.50 -8.71 7.05
C GLN A 233 0.98 -9.06 7.28
N ARG A 234 1.72 -8.16 7.91
CA ARG A 234 3.13 -8.36 8.28
C ARG A 234 3.27 -8.44 9.79
N SER A 235 4.28 -9.19 10.24
CA SER A 235 4.57 -9.31 11.67
C SER A 235 5.01 -7.98 12.29
N PRO A 236 4.79 -7.77 13.60
CA PRO A 236 5.30 -6.60 14.30
C PRO A 236 6.82 -6.42 14.15
N ASN A 237 7.58 -7.51 14.11
CA ASN A 237 9.03 -7.48 13.89
C ASN A 237 9.39 -6.95 12.50
N TYR A 238 8.64 -7.37 11.46
CA TYR A 238 8.81 -6.79 10.12
C TYR A 238 8.58 -5.28 10.15
N VAL A 239 7.45 -4.84 10.69
CA VAL A 239 7.09 -3.42 10.73
C VAL A 239 8.15 -2.62 11.48
N SER A 240 8.56 -3.08 12.66
CA SER A 240 9.58 -2.42 13.47
C SER A 240 10.92 -2.25 12.73
N GLN A 241 11.40 -3.31 12.08
CA GLN A 241 12.68 -3.28 11.36
C GLN A 241 12.63 -2.40 10.11
N VAL A 242 11.57 -2.52 9.30
CA VAL A 242 11.43 -1.74 8.07
C VAL A 242 11.24 -0.25 8.39
N VAL A 243 10.36 0.09 9.33
CA VAL A 243 10.12 1.48 9.74
C VAL A 243 11.38 2.08 10.36
N GLY A 244 12.05 1.36 11.27
CA GLY A 244 13.29 1.81 11.90
C GLY A 244 14.41 2.06 10.89
N THR A 245 14.58 1.16 9.92
CA THR A 245 15.58 1.31 8.85
C THR A 245 15.28 2.52 7.96
N LEU A 246 14.05 2.65 7.48
CA LEU A 246 13.68 3.77 6.61
C LEU A 246 13.68 5.10 7.35
N ARG A 247 13.32 5.13 8.65
CA ARG A 247 13.43 6.33 9.46
C ARG A 247 14.88 6.79 9.62
N ALA A 248 15.78 5.87 9.95
CA ALA A 248 17.22 6.18 10.06
C ALA A 248 17.81 6.65 8.73
N ALA A 249 17.38 6.03 7.63
CA ALA A 249 17.81 6.42 6.28
C ALA A 249 17.29 7.83 5.91
N LEU A 250 16.02 8.12 6.21
CA LEU A 250 15.43 9.43 5.96
C LEU A 250 16.10 10.53 6.80
N ASP A 251 16.35 10.29 8.09
CA ASP A 251 17.06 11.22 8.96
C ASP A 251 18.49 11.52 8.45
N SER A 252 19.13 10.50 7.84
CA SER A 252 20.44 10.67 7.21
C SER A 252 20.36 11.49 5.92
N ALA A 253 19.36 11.22 5.08
CA ALA A 253 19.14 11.97 3.83
C ALA A 253 18.74 13.44 4.10
N GLU A 254 17.94 13.70 5.14
CA GLU A 254 17.57 15.06 5.55
C GLU A 254 18.78 15.86 6.05
N ARG A 255 19.72 15.19 6.76
CA ARG A 255 20.91 15.83 7.33
C ARG A 255 21.93 16.24 6.26
N ASP A 256 22.16 15.40 5.27
CA ASP A 256 23.14 15.64 4.20
C ASP A 256 22.68 14.96 2.90
N PRO A 257 21.77 15.59 2.15
CA PRO A 257 21.24 15.01 0.93
C PRO A 257 22.29 14.77 -0.16
N GLU A 258 23.32 15.63 -0.22
CA GLU A 258 24.34 15.56 -1.27
C GLU A 258 25.34 14.42 -1.06
N ARG A 259 25.56 14.01 0.19
CA ARG A 259 26.46 12.88 0.52
C ARG A 259 25.72 11.62 0.91
N TYR A 260 24.39 11.63 0.81
CA TYR A 260 23.61 10.48 1.18
C TYR A 260 23.92 9.29 0.29
N THR A 261 24.21 8.16 0.91
CA THR A 261 24.25 6.84 0.29
C THR A 261 23.53 5.84 1.20
N ALA A 262 22.70 4.99 0.61
CA ALA A 262 22.03 3.94 1.37
C ALA A 262 23.07 2.95 1.93
N ARG A 263 23.11 2.81 3.25
CA ARG A 263 24.09 1.94 3.92
C ARG A 263 23.88 0.48 3.56
N PRO A 264 24.95 -0.33 3.43
CA PRO A 264 24.84 -1.76 3.11
C PRO A 264 23.98 -2.56 4.10
N ASP A 265 24.05 -2.23 5.41
CA ASP A 265 23.25 -2.87 6.46
C ASP A 265 21.75 -2.56 6.33
N TRP A 266 21.39 -1.38 5.90
CA TRP A 266 20.00 -1.02 5.60
C TRP A 266 19.46 -1.82 4.41
N ASN A 267 20.23 -1.85 3.30
CA ASN A 267 19.86 -2.63 2.12
C ASN A 267 19.73 -4.12 2.46
N ALA A 268 20.66 -4.67 3.24
CA ALA A 268 20.59 -6.07 3.66
C ALA A 268 19.36 -6.37 4.54
N THR A 269 18.99 -5.45 5.44
CA THR A 269 17.79 -5.57 6.27
C THR A 269 16.53 -5.55 5.41
N LEU A 270 16.41 -4.60 4.48
CA LEU A 270 15.27 -4.47 3.60
C LEU A 270 15.17 -5.64 2.61
N ALA A 271 16.28 -6.11 2.04
CA ALA A 271 16.31 -7.27 1.15
C ALA A 271 15.80 -8.55 1.82
N LYS A 272 16.19 -8.80 3.08
CA LYS A 272 15.66 -9.92 3.87
C LYS A 272 14.14 -9.83 4.14
N LYS A 273 13.57 -8.63 4.06
CA LYS A 273 12.14 -8.36 4.26
C LYS A 273 11.38 -8.24 2.94
N ALA A 274 12.09 -8.00 1.84
CA ALA A 274 11.53 -7.94 0.50
C ALA A 274 11.07 -9.32 0.01
N SER A 275 11.80 -10.40 0.33
CA SER A 275 11.34 -11.74 0.05
C SER A 275 10.04 -11.97 0.80
N ILE A 276 8.98 -12.26 0.07
CA ILE A 276 7.67 -12.63 0.62
C ILE A 276 7.85 -14.06 1.16
N SER A 277 8.60 -14.22 2.24
CA SER A 277 8.60 -15.48 2.97
C SER A 277 7.21 -15.62 3.56
N ALA A 278 6.44 -16.56 3.04
CA ALA A 278 5.26 -17.04 3.72
C ALA A 278 5.72 -17.48 5.11
N VAL A 279 5.31 -16.78 6.14
CA VAL A 279 5.34 -17.33 7.49
C VAL A 279 4.12 -18.24 7.53
N ILE A 280 4.36 -19.54 7.34
CA ILE A 280 3.41 -20.59 7.67
C ILE A 280 3.26 -20.63 9.18
#